data_a0e4bf9d82d84e4593011f0f57f84ee7
#
_entry.id   a0e4bf9d82d84e4593011f0f57f84ee7
#
_cell.length_a   1.000
_cell.length_b   1.000
_cell.length_c   1.000
_cell.angle_alpha   90.00
_cell.angle_beta   90.00
_cell.angle_gamma   90.00
#
_symmetry.space_group_name_H-M   'P 1'
#
loop_
_entity.id
_entity.type
_entity.pdbx_description
1 polymer ?
#
loop_
_entity_poly.entity_id
_entity_poly.type
_entity_poly.pdbx_seq_one_letter_code
_entity_poly.pdbx_strand_id
1 'polypeptide(L)'
;MPPGGVNYSTRIHVDCPRLIEGYVTNMGVTILLDDFTVDNGATWFLPGSHTRAAMPTEDEFYGQARRVVAPAGSAFFFNARLWHAGGVNMTSAWRHALTINACRAYMKQRIDIPRAMAAMDLTAISDRVKQKLGFFAQPPASLDEYYLPAEQRSYRQAIR
;
A
#
# COMPACT_ATOMS: atom_id res chain seq x y z
N MET A 1 1.19 12.23 -10.02
CA MET A 1 2.16 13.30 -9.75
C MET A 1 1.96 14.39 -10.81
N PRO A 2 1.49 15.60 -10.43
CA PRO A 2 1.33 16.72 -11.34
C PRO A 2 2.68 17.31 -11.76
N PRO A 3 2.72 18.07 -12.86
CA PRO A 3 3.88 18.87 -13.23
C PRO A 3 4.31 19.80 -12.09
N GLY A 4 5.60 19.88 -11.78
CA GLY A 4 6.14 20.67 -10.68
C GLY A 4 5.64 20.27 -9.29
N GLY A 5 4.94 19.14 -9.21
CA GLY A 5 4.22 18.73 -8.01
C GLY A 5 5.13 18.37 -6.86
N VAL A 6 4.89 19.06 -5.75
CA VAL A 6 5.42 18.72 -4.42
C VAL A 6 4.22 18.46 -3.52
N ASN A 7 4.15 17.30 -2.92
CA ASN A 7 3.11 16.94 -1.96
C ASN A 7 3.72 16.12 -0.81
N TYR A 8 2.89 15.64 0.11
CA TYR A 8 3.41 14.91 1.27
C TYR A 8 4.25 13.69 0.87
N SER A 9 3.96 13.05 -0.27
CA SER A 9 4.69 11.85 -0.74
C SER A 9 6.10 12.16 -1.23
N THR A 10 6.45 13.42 -1.48
CA THR A 10 7.83 13.83 -1.84
C THR A 10 8.76 13.91 -0.62
N ARG A 11 8.22 13.88 0.59
CA ARG A 11 9.03 13.77 1.81
C ARG A 11 9.54 12.35 1.97
N ILE A 12 10.72 12.21 2.57
CA ILE A 12 11.27 10.89 2.94
C ILE A 12 10.38 10.29 4.03
N HIS A 13 9.83 9.11 3.79
CA HIS A 13 8.91 8.47 4.72
C HIS A 13 8.90 6.94 4.59
N VAL A 14 8.18 6.30 5.49
CA VAL A 14 7.77 4.89 5.43
C VAL A 14 6.25 4.84 5.52
N ASP A 15 5.61 3.92 4.82
CA ASP A 15 4.14 3.76 4.86
C ASP A 15 3.67 3.12 6.17
N CYS A 16 4.50 2.26 6.77
CA CYS A 16 4.23 1.63 8.05
C CYS A 16 5.39 1.88 9.02
N PRO A 17 5.22 2.70 10.07
CA PRO A 17 6.31 3.06 10.98
C PRO A 17 6.69 1.93 11.94
N ARG A 18 5.84 0.90 12.10
CA ARG A 18 6.07 -0.18 13.06
C ARG A 18 7.11 -1.16 12.54
N LEU A 19 8.23 -1.25 13.25
CA LEU A 19 9.28 -2.24 13.00
C LEU A 19 9.09 -3.45 13.91
N ILE A 20 8.99 -4.63 13.31
CA ILE A 20 9.03 -5.93 14.00
C ILE A 20 10.13 -6.72 13.32
N GLU A 21 11.16 -7.08 14.06
CA GLU A 21 12.30 -7.79 13.51
C GLU A 21 11.88 -9.13 12.90
N GLY A 22 12.39 -9.42 11.71
CA GLY A 22 12.08 -10.66 10.98
C GLY A 22 10.62 -10.78 10.48
N TYR A 23 9.77 -9.75 10.67
CA TYR A 23 8.35 -9.84 10.33
C TYR A 23 7.85 -8.69 9.47
N VAL A 24 7.28 -9.05 8.30
CA VAL A 24 6.68 -8.07 7.38
C VAL A 24 5.20 -7.89 7.72
N THR A 25 4.84 -6.71 8.21
CA THR A 25 3.45 -6.35 8.54
C THR A 25 2.66 -5.90 7.31
N ASN A 26 3.29 -5.09 6.46
CA ASN A 26 2.68 -4.46 5.31
C ASN A 26 3.60 -4.53 4.09
N MET A 27 2.98 -4.66 2.92
CA MET A 27 3.62 -4.56 1.61
C MET A 27 2.97 -3.43 0.80
N GLY A 28 3.79 -2.52 0.28
CA GLY A 28 3.39 -1.56 -0.72
C GLY A 28 3.52 -2.16 -2.12
N VAL A 29 2.58 -1.79 -2.99
CA VAL A 29 2.64 -2.08 -4.42
C VAL A 29 2.30 -0.80 -5.17
N THR A 30 3.19 -0.37 -6.04
CA THR A 30 2.91 0.74 -6.96
C THR A 30 2.84 0.20 -8.38
N ILE A 31 1.65 0.27 -8.99
CA ILE A 31 1.43 -0.09 -10.39
C ILE A 31 1.62 1.18 -11.21
N LEU A 32 2.54 1.15 -12.15
CA LEU A 32 2.87 2.26 -13.01
C LEU A 32 1.85 2.33 -14.17
N LEU A 33 1.06 3.40 -14.21
CA LEU A 33 0.09 3.62 -15.28
C LEU A 33 0.71 4.40 -16.44
N ASP A 34 1.79 5.13 -16.18
CA ASP A 34 2.65 5.78 -17.15
C ASP A 34 4.08 5.29 -16.96
N ASP A 35 4.96 5.50 -17.92
CA ASP A 35 6.38 5.27 -17.75
C ASP A 35 6.91 6.11 -16.58
N PHE A 36 7.71 5.50 -15.71
CA PHE A 36 8.44 6.21 -14.67
C PHE A 36 9.84 6.52 -15.15
N THR A 37 10.15 7.80 -15.25
CA THR A 37 11.45 8.31 -15.66
C THR A 37 12.07 9.19 -14.56
N VAL A 38 13.34 9.50 -14.69
CA VAL A 38 14.01 10.43 -13.77
C VAL A 38 13.28 11.78 -13.76
N ASP A 39 12.87 12.26 -14.93
CA ASP A 39 12.35 13.63 -15.11
C ASP A 39 10.88 13.76 -14.70
N ASN A 40 10.08 12.69 -14.76
CA ASN A 40 8.66 12.75 -14.39
C ASN A 40 8.37 12.38 -12.93
N GLY A 41 9.40 12.39 -12.08
CA GLY A 41 9.23 12.19 -10.66
C GLY A 41 9.13 10.72 -10.23
N ALA A 42 9.87 9.82 -10.90
CA ALA A 42 10.00 8.43 -10.45
C ALA A 42 10.37 8.36 -8.96
N THR A 43 9.78 7.40 -8.27
CA THR A 43 9.93 7.22 -6.82
C THR A 43 11.39 6.92 -6.44
N TRP A 44 11.89 7.62 -5.44
CA TRP A 44 13.13 7.29 -4.76
C TRP A 44 12.91 6.21 -3.71
N PHE A 45 13.84 5.29 -3.56
CA PHE A 45 13.85 4.32 -2.49
C PHE A 45 15.27 4.03 -2.01
N LEU A 46 15.44 3.80 -0.71
CA LEU A 46 16.72 3.47 -0.11
C LEU A 46 16.80 1.95 0.08
N PRO A 47 17.60 1.22 -0.73
CA PRO A 47 17.71 -0.22 -0.61
C PRO A 47 18.12 -0.68 0.80
N GLY A 48 17.50 -1.76 1.29
CA GLY A 48 17.83 -2.34 2.61
C GLY A 48 17.31 -1.56 3.83
N SER A 49 16.76 -0.37 3.65
CA SER A 49 16.39 0.53 4.75
C SER A 49 15.16 0.09 5.56
N HIS A 50 14.44 -0.94 5.13
CA HIS A 50 13.25 -1.45 5.81
C HIS A 50 13.53 -2.00 7.22
N THR A 51 14.78 -2.33 7.53
CA THR A 51 15.22 -2.79 8.87
C THR A 51 15.65 -1.66 9.79
N ARG A 52 15.69 -0.41 9.29
CA ARG A 52 16.12 0.75 10.08
C ARG A 52 14.96 1.38 10.83
N ALA A 53 15.12 1.58 12.14
CA ALA A 53 14.14 2.29 12.94
C ALA A 53 14.23 3.81 12.73
N ALA A 54 15.44 4.35 12.68
CA ALA A 54 15.68 5.79 12.53
C ALA A 54 15.51 6.26 11.08
N MET A 55 14.94 7.44 10.91
CA MET A 55 14.86 8.13 9.62
C MET A 55 16.29 8.49 9.16
N PRO A 56 16.65 8.23 7.89
CA PRO A 56 17.90 8.72 7.33
C PRO A 56 17.90 10.25 7.22
N THR A 57 19.06 10.88 7.27
CA THR A 57 19.21 12.28 6.87
C THR A 57 18.95 12.41 5.36
N GLU A 58 18.66 13.63 4.89
CA GLU A 58 18.47 13.87 3.44
C GLU A 58 19.72 13.50 2.65
N ASP A 59 20.89 13.90 3.12
CA ASP A 59 22.17 13.59 2.47
C ASP A 59 22.43 12.08 2.39
N GLU A 60 22.17 11.37 3.47
CA GLU A 60 22.30 9.91 3.51
C GLU A 60 21.29 9.24 2.57
N PHE A 61 20.02 9.70 2.59
CA PHE A 61 19.00 9.15 1.73
C PHE A 61 19.32 9.35 0.26
N TYR A 62 19.47 10.59 -0.19
CA TYR A 62 19.70 10.90 -1.61
C TYR A 62 21.07 10.46 -2.11
N GLY A 63 22.08 10.33 -1.24
CA GLY A 63 23.39 9.78 -1.59
C GLY A 63 23.38 8.29 -1.91
N GLN A 64 22.41 7.52 -1.40
CA GLN A 64 22.33 6.06 -1.56
C GLN A 64 21.03 5.56 -2.18
N ALA A 65 20.01 6.40 -2.29
CA ALA A 65 18.72 6.03 -2.86
C ALA A 65 18.83 5.77 -4.37
N ARG A 66 17.92 4.94 -4.85
CA ARG A 66 17.73 4.63 -6.27
C ARG A 66 16.37 5.09 -6.73
N ARG A 67 16.20 5.26 -8.04
CA ARG A 67 14.93 5.56 -8.69
C ARG A 67 14.26 4.30 -9.22
N VAL A 68 12.93 4.23 -9.09
CA VAL A 68 12.10 3.24 -9.78
C VAL A 68 11.88 3.71 -11.21
N VAL A 69 12.80 3.43 -12.10
CA VAL A 69 12.66 3.75 -13.54
C VAL A 69 12.20 2.48 -14.25
N ALA A 70 11.01 2.51 -14.84
CA ALA A 70 10.40 1.35 -15.49
C ALA A 70 9.24 1.78 -16.41
N PRO A 71 8.89 0.98 -17.44
CA PRO A 71 7.78 1.27 -18.34
C PRO A 71 6.41 1.13 -17.64
N ALA A 72 5.39 1.76 -18.22
CA ALA A 72 3.99 1.57 -17.86
C ALA A 72 3.63 0.07 -17.86
N GLY A 73 2.72 -0.34 -16.96
CA GLY A 73 2.37 -1.73 -16.72
C GLY A 73 3.32 -2.47 -15.75
N SER A 74 4.47 -1.89 -15.39
CA SER A 74 5.34 -2.43 -14.35
C SER A 74 4.73 -2.30 -12.96
N ALA A 75 5.12 -3.19 -12.03
CA ALA A 75 4.73 -3.11 -10.63
C ALA A 75 5.96 -3.12 -9.72
N PHE A 76 6.06 -2.12 -8.86
CA PHE A 76 7.08 -2.01 -7.83
C PHE A 76 6.54 -2.52 -6.50
N PHE A 77 7.06 -3.66 -6.03
CA PHE A 77 6.71 -4.26 -4.74
C PHE A 77 7.77 -3.90 -3.71
N PHE A 78 7.34 -3.45 -2.53
CA PHE A 78 8.27 -3.09 -1.47
C PHE A 78 7.69 -3.35 -0.08
N ASN A 79 8.59 -3.60 0.88
CA ASN A 79 8.21 -3.60 2.29
C ASN A 79 7.76 -2.19 2.68
N ALA A 80 6.59 -2.03 3.28
CA ALA A 80 6.06 -0.72 3.68
C ALA A 80 6.93 0.03 4.71
N ARG A 81 7.97 -0.62 5.23
CA ARG A 81 9.04 -0.04 6.06
C ARG A 81 10.20 0.54 5.24
N LEU A 82 10.22 0.33 3.93
CA LEU A 82 11.26 0.89 3.07
C LEU A 82 11.18 2.42 3.08
N TRP A 83 12.28 3.10 3.40
CA TRP A 83 12.37 4.54 3.29
C TRP A 83 12.33 4.95 1.82
N HIS A 84 11.38 5.79 1.48
CA HIS A 84 11.16 6.20 0.11
C HIS A 84 10.59 7.63 0.03
N ALA A 85 10.62 8.21 -1.17
CA ALA A 85 10.07 9.53 -1.46
C ALA A 85 9.62 9.61 -2.91
N GLY A 86 8.58 10.35 -3.20
CA GLY A 86 8.23 10.71 -4.58
C GLY A 86 9.27 11.67 -5.16
N GLY A 87 9.63 11.48 -6.41
CA GLY A 87 10.43 12.47 -7.13
C GLY A 87 9.57 13.66 -7.58
N VAL A 88 10.18 14.81 -7.79
CA VAL A 88 9.53 15.97 -8.42
C VAL A 88 9.33 15.67 -9.90
N ASN A 89 8.13 15.93 -10.42
CA ASN A 89 7.85 15.83 -11.85
C ASN A 89 8.25 17.15 -12.52
N MET A 90 9.35 17.13 -13.25
CA MET A 90 9.88 18.29 -13.98
C MET A 90 9.31 18.41 -15.41
N THR A 91 8.44 17.49 -15.82
CA THR A 91 7.80 17.53 -17.14
C THR A 91 6.51 18.35 -17.11
N SER A 92 5.95 18.63 -18.27
CA SER A 92 4.65 19.31 -18.42
C SER A 92 3.44 18.35 -18.34
N ALA A 93 3.66 17.05 -18.30
CA ALA A 93 2.62 16.03 -18.28
C ALA A 93 2.38 15.45 -16.88
N TRP A 94 1.18 14.99 -16.60
CA TRP A 94 0.89 14.21 -15.41
C TRP A 94 1.54 12.84 -15.46
N ARG A 95 1.97 12.31 -14.32
CA ARG A 95 2.42 10.93 -14.16
C ARG A 95 1.48 10.21 -13.19
N HIS A 96 0.84 9.15 -13.66
CA HIS A 96 -0.15 8.39 -12.90
C HIS A 96 0.42 7.07 -12.39
N ALA A 97 -0.05 6.66 -11.23
CA ALA A 97 0.21 5.36 -10.63
C ALA A 97 -0.93 4.97 -9.71
N LEU A 98 -1.13 3.69 -9.54
CA LEU A 98 -2.02 3.14 -8.51
C LEU A 98 -1.14 2.57 -7.39
N THR A 99 -1.28 3.11 -6.17
CA THR A 99 -0.59 2.61 -4.99
C THR A 99 -1.56 1.82 -4.12
N ILE A 100 -1.18 0.60 -3.79
CA ILE A 100 -1.93 -0.33 -2.95
C ILE A 100 -1.07 -0.68 -1.75
N ASN A 101 -1.63 -0.60 -0.55
CA ASN A 101 -0.98 -1.08 0.67
C ASN A 101 -1.72 -2.32 1.18
N ALA A 102 -1.06 -3.47 1.14
CA ALA A 102 -1.58 -4.74 1.65
C ALA A 102 -1.00 -5.02 3.04
N CYS A 103 -1.86 -5.33 4.00
CA CYS A 103 -1.46 -5.65 5.37
C CYS A 103 -1.94 -7.05 5.80
N ARG A 104 -1.48 -7.50 6.95
CA ARG A 104 -1.97 -8.73 7.58
C ARG A 104 -3.42 -8.56 8.00
N ALA A 105 -4.19 -9.66 7.98
CA ALA A 105 -5.63 -9.66 8.25
C ALA A 105 -6.02 -9.13 9.65
N TYR A 106 -5.13 -9.22 10.63
CA TYR A 106 -5.36 -8.68 11.99
C TYR A 106 -5.11 -7.17 12.12
N MET A 107 -4.64 -6.51 11.06
CA MET A 107 -4.43 -5.07 11.05
C MET A 107 -5.69 -4.38 10.57
N LYS A 108 -6.15 -3.39 11.33
CA LYS A 108 -7.33 -2.61 10.96
C LYS A 108 -7.03 -1.77 9.71
N GLN A 109 -7.86 -1.91 8.69
CA GLN A 109 -7.81 -1.06 7.49
C GLN A 109 -8.11 0.41 7.86
N ARG A 110 -7.50 1.34 7.14
CA ARG A 110 -7.79 2.79 7.29
C ARG A 110 -9.18 3.16 6.79
N ILE A 111 -9.66 2.43 5.79
CA ILE A 111 -10.99 2.57 5.20
C ILE A 111 -11.67 1.23 5.34
N ASP A 112 -12.89 1.21 5.84
CA ASP A 112 -13.73 0.02 5.87
C ASP A 112 -14.28 -0.26 4.47
N ILE A 113 -13.47 -0.94 3.66
CA ILE A 113 -13.81 -1.25 2.26
C ILE A 113 -15.07 -2.11 2.17
N PRO A 114 -15.24 -3.19 2.96
CA PRO A 114 -16.46 -3.97 2.96
C PRO A 114 -17.72 -3.13 3.19
N ARG A 115 -17.68 -2.24 4.16
CA ARG A 115 -18.79 -1.34 4.44
C ARG A 115 -19.02 -0.32 3.31
N ALA A 116 -17.96 0.23 2.75
CA ALA A 116 -18.07 1.16 1.62
C ALA A 116 -18.67 0.51 0.36
N MET A 117 -18.50 -0.81 0.21
CA MET A 117 -19.00 -1.59 -0.92
C MET A 117 -20.30 -2.34 -0.62
N ALA A 118 -20.92 -2.14 0.54
CA ALA A 118 -22.08 -2.92 0.99
C ALA A 118 -23.30 -2.85 0.04
N ALA A 119 -23.46 -1.75 -0.70
CA ALA A 119 -24.55 -1.56 -1.66
C ALA A 119 -24.16 -1.95 -3.11
N MET A 120 -22.95 -2.45 -3.34
CA MET A 120 -22.46 -2.80 -4.67
C MET A 120 -22.78 -4.26 -5.02
N ASP A 121 -23.01 -4.54 -6.30
CA ASP A 121 -23.03 -5.92 -6.80
C ASP A 121 -21.61 -6.49 -6.80
N LEU A 122 -21.39 -7.50 -5.96
CA LEU A 122 -20.11 -8.18 -5.78
C LEU A 122 -20.04 -9.55 -6.47
N THR A 123 -21.02 -9.90 -7.30
CA THR A 123 -21.09 -11.22 -7.95
C THR A 123 -19.92 -11.48 -8.89
N ALA A 124 -19.41 -10.43 -9.56
CA ALA A 124 -18.25 -10.51 -10.43
C ALA A 124 -16.90 -10.51 -9.70
N ILE A 125 -16.89 -10.29 -8.38
CA ILE A 125 -15.67 -10.21 -7.58
C ILE A 125 -15.39 -11.57 -6.96
N SER A 126 -14.23 -12.18 -7.32
CA SER A 126 -13.84 -13.47 -6.77
C SER A 126 -13.61 -13.39 -5.26
N ASP A 127 -13.79 -14.53 -4.56
CA ASP A 127 -13.55 -14.63 -3.11
C ASP A 127 -12.11 -14.26 -2.74
N ARG A 128 -11.14 -14.55 -3.60
CA ARG A 128 -9.75 -14.14 -3.40
C ARG A 128 -9.59 -12.61 -3.39
N VAL A 129 -10.29 -11.88 -4.24
CA VAL A 129 -10.29 -10.42 -4.24
C VAL A 129 -11.04 -9.90 -3.02
N LYS A 130 -12.20 -10.46 -2.69
CA LYS A 130 -12.94 -10.13 -1.46
C LYS A 130 -12.07 -10.30 -0.21
N GLN A 131 -11.30 -11.38 -0.13
CA GLN A 131 -10.34 -11.59 0.97
C GLN A 131 -9.30 -10.46 1.05
N LYS A 132 -8.73 -10.03 -0.08
CA LYS A 132 -7.76 -8.92 -0.14
C LYS A 132 -8.38 -7.58 0.23
N LEU A 133 -9.65 -7.38 -0.06
CA LEU A 133 -10.40 -6.19 0.31
C LEU A 133 -10.86 -6.20 1.79
N GLY A 134 -10.65 -7.30 2.52
CA GLY A 134 -10.94 -7.40 3.95
C GLY A 134 -12.33 -7.92 4.30
N PHE A 135 -13.10 -8.44 3.33
CA PHE A 135 -14.44 -8.97 3.59
C PHE A 135 -14.43 -10.15 4.58
N PHE A 136 -13.35 -10.94 4.63
CA PHE A 136 -13.23 -12.09 5.53
C PHE A 136 -12.48 -11.79 6.82
N ALA A 137 -12.12 -10.52 7.05
CA ALA A 137 -11.47 -10.05 8.26
C ALA A 137 -12.37 -9.13 9.10
N GLN A 138 -13.66 -9.05 8.78
CA GLN A 138 -14.61 -8.25 9.54
C GLN A 138 -14.91 -8.94 10.89
N PRO A 139 -14.78 -8.22 12.02
CA PRO A 139 -15.23 -8.73 13.31
C PRO A 139 -16.76 -8.70 13.39
N PRO A 140 -17.38 -9.58 14.20
CA PRO A 140 -18.80 -9.49 14.48
C PRO A 140 -19.15 -8.17 15.15
N ALA A 141 -20.32 -7.61 14.83
CA ALA A 141 -20.78 -6.35 15.39
C ALA A 141 -21.36 -6.46 16.81
N SER A 142 -21.73 -7.69 17.23
CA SER A 142 -22.32 -7.97 18.52
C SER A 142 -21.97 -9.38 19.01
N LEU A 143 -22.24 -9.67 20.29
CA LEU A 143 -22.13 -11.03 20.83
C LEU A 143 -23.14 -11.97 20.20
N ASP A 144 -24.34 -11.48 19.89
CA ASP A 144 -25.35 -12.30 19.23
C ASP A 144 -24.87 -12.77 17.86
N GLU A 145 -24.28 -11.89 17.09
CA GLU A 145 -23.63 -12.24 15.81
C GLU A 145 -22.46 -13.21 16.00
N TYR A 146 -21.64 -13.00 17.04
CA TYR A 146 -20.50 -13.85 17.34
C TYR A 146 -20.91 -15.31 17.62
N TYR A 147 -22.02 -15.51 18.32
CA TYR A 147 -22.53 -16.85 18.71
C TYR A 147 -23.43 -17.49 17.63
N LEU A 148 -23.73 -16.83 16.53
CA LEU A 148 -24.46 -17.46 15.42
C LEU A 148 -23.71 -18.69 14.88
N PRO A 149 -24.44 -19.71 14.39
CA PRO A 149 -23.86 -20.78 13.60
C PRO A 149 -23.04 -20.25 12.44
N ALA A 150 -21.97 -20.94 12.06
CA ALA A 150 -21.00 -20.43 11.07
C ALA A 150 -21.64 -20.02 9.72
N GLU A 151 -22.66 -20.72 9.29
CA GLU A 151 -23.41 -20.48 8.06
C GLU A 151 -24.28 -19.21 8.09
N GLN A 152 -24.61 -18.71 9.29
CA GLN A 152 -25.45 -17.53 9.50
C GLN A 152 -24.64 -16.27 9.79
N ARG A 153 -23.31 -16.39 9.92
CA ARG A 153 -22.44 -15.24 10.24
C ARG A 153 -22.24 -14.37 9.02
N SER A 154 -22.39 -13.06 9.18
CA SER A 154 -22.05 -12.06 8.15
C SER A 154 -20.55 -11.93 7.93
N TYR A 155 -19.73 -12.28 8.94
CA TYR A 155 -18.28 -12.35 8.83
C TYR A 155 -17.82 -13.78 8.53
N ARG A 156 -16.78 -13.94 7.71
CA ARG A 156 -16.17 -15.24 7.42
C ARG A 156 -14.76 -15.29 7.95
N GLN A 157 -14.35 -16.45 8.45
CA GLN A 157 -12.94 -16.68 8.72
C GLN A 157 -12.16 -16.70 7.41
N ALA A 158 -10.91 -16.22 7.45
CA ALA A 158 -10.02 -16.27 6.28
C ALA A 158 -9.95 -17.72 5.76
N ILE A 159 -10.06 -17.86 4.45
CA ILE A 159 -9.83 -19.15 3.78
C ILE A 159 -8.36 -19.50 4.02
N ARG A 160 -8.10 -20.62 4.64
CA ARG A 160 -6.77 -21.18 4.92
C ARG A 160 -6.10 -21.65 3.64
#